data_cef6c3961db83c12110e0a117daa7685
#
_entry.id   cef6c3961db83c12110e0a117daa7685
#
_cell.length_a   1.000
_cell.length_b   1.000
_cell.length_c   1.000
_cell.angle_alpha   90.00
_cell.angle_beta   90.00
_cell.angle_gamma   90.00
#
_symmetry.space_group_name_H-M   'P 1'
#
loop_
_entity.id
_entity.type
_entity.pdbx_description
1 polymer ?
#
loop_
_entity_poly.entity_id
_entity_poly.type
_entity_poly.pdbx_seq_one_letter_code
_entity_poly.pdbx_strand_id
1 'polypeptide(L)'
;MKKVFLGGTCNGSTWRDDLIEILEIDYFNPVVDDWTEECYQEELRQREICDYCLYVITPKMAGVYSIAEVVDDSNKRPEKTIFCYLKEEIDFIPDEEYIFTKGQLKSLDKVGIMVERNGGKYFRTLREVAEFLNNN
;
A
#
# COMPACT_ATOMS: atom_id res chain seq x y z
N MET A 1 2.68 -19.56 -7.68
CA MET A 1 2.34 -18.79 -6.48
C MET A 1 1.94 -17.38 -6.88
N LYS A 2 0.92 -16.83 -6.25
CA LYS A 2 0.49 -15.46 -6.52
C LYS A 2 1.51 -14.46 -6.00
N LYS A 3 1.48 -13.26 -6.55
CA LYS A 3 2.44 -12.21 -6.27
C LYS A 3 1.72 -10.88 -6.08
N VAL A 4 2.12 -10.11 -5.06
CA VAL A 4 1.55 -8.80 -4.75
C VAL A 4 2.60 -7.69 -4.90
N PHE A 5 2.20 -6.58 -5.55
CA PHE A 5 2.99 -5.36 -5.61
C PHE A 5 2.76 -4.57 -4.32
N LEU A 6 3.83 -4.17 -3.65
CA LEU A 6 3.77 -3.47 -2.35
C LEU A 6 4.02 -1.97 -2.52
N GLY A 7 3.01 -1.25 -2.98
CA GLY A 7 3.03 0.21 -3.11
C GLY A 7 2.65 0.91 -1.81
N GLY A 8 2.85 2.23 -1.79
CA GLY A 8 2.45 3.04 -0.65
C GLY A 8 3.60 3.81 0.00
N THR A 9 3.40 4.23 1.23
CA THR A 9 4.34 5.05 1.98
C THR A 9 5.73 4.41 2.06
N CYS A 10 6.75 5.18 1.72
CA CYS A 10 8.16 4.79 1.85
C CYS A 10 8.78 5.44 3.09
N ASN A 11 9.38 6.55 2.97
CA ASN A 11 9.87 7.49 4.02
C ASN A 11 10.21 6.89 5.40
N GLY A 12 10.91 5.74 5.43
CA GLY A 12 11.31 5.10 6.69
C GLY A 12 10.19 4.34 7.39
N SER A 13 9.05 4.13 6.73
CA SER A 13 7.97 3.30 7.29
C SER A 13 8.36 1.83 7.26
N THR A 14 7.99 1.09 8.29
CA THR A 14 8.27 -0.35 8.43
C THR A 14 7.09 -1.23 8.02
N TRP A 15 6.03 -0.66 7.46
CA TRP A 15 4.82 -1.43 7.19
C TRP A 15 5.07 -2.63 6.25
N ARG A 16 6.00 -2.47 5.28
CA ARG A 16 6.33 -3.57 4.35
C ARG A 16 6.96 -4.74 5.09
N ASP A 17 7.92 -4.45 5.95
CA ASP A 17 8.58 -5.49 6.74
C ASP A 17 7.58 -6.21 7.64
N ASP A 18 6.68 -5.46 8.28
CA ASP A 18 5.65 -6.02 9.15
C ASP A 18 4.69 -6.94 8.39
N LEU A 19 4.30 -6.52 7.18
CA LEU A 19 3.43 -7.34 6.33
C LEU A 19 4.15 -8.59 5.83
N ILE A 20 5.38 -8.43 5.36
CA ILE A 20 6.16 -9.53 4.78
C ILE A 20 6.32 -10.68 5.79
N GLU A 21 6.47 -10.37 7.07
CA GLU A 21 6.58 -11.38 8.12
C GLU A 21 5.39 -12.34 8.17
N ILE A 22 4.20 -11.88 7.82
CA ILE A 22 2.97 -12.68 7.91
C ILE A 22 2.40 -13.04 6.53
N LEU A 23 3.08 -12.64 5.45
CA LEU A 23 2.64 -12.90 4.08
C LEU A 23 3.14 -14.28 3.63
N GLU A 24 2.26 -15.06 3.01
CA GLU A 24 2.56 -16.42 2.53
C GLU A 24 2.64 -16.51 1.01
N ILE A 25 2.52 -15.39 0.30
CA ILE A 25 2.64 -15.34 -1.17
C ILE A 25 3.87 -14.52 -1.57
N ASP A 26 4.23 -14.56 -2.84
CA ASP A 26 5.33 -13.74 -3.36
C ASP A 26 4.97 -12.25 -3.37
N TYR A 27 5.98 -11.42 -3.37
CA TYR A 27 5.78 -9.98 -3.42
C TYR A 27 6.86 -9.31 -4.26
N PHE A 28 6.54 -8.10 -4.73
CA PHE A 28 7.51 -7.18 -5.31
C PHE A 28 7.56 -5.94 -4.41
N ASN A 29 8.75 -5.66 -3.88
CA ASN A 29 9.01 -4.47 -3.05
C ASN A 29 9.68 -3.41 -3.90
N PRO A 30 9.00 -2.29 -4.24
CA PRO A 30 9.57 -1.26 -5.11
C PRO A 30 10.57 -0.34 -4.42
N VAL A 31 10.75 -0.47 -3.12
CA VAL A 31 11.64 0.43 -2.37
C VAL A 31 13.10 0.16 -2.72
N VAL A 32 13.80 1.20 -3.16
CA VAL A 32 15.22 1.16 -3.51
C VAL A 32 15.92 2.38 -2.93
N ASP A 33 17.25 2.29 -2.71
CA ASP A 33 18.02 3.41 -2.18
C ASP A 33 18.16 4.54 -3.19
N ASP A 34 18.30 4.20 -4.46
CA ASP A 34 18.52 5.16 -5.54
C ASP A 34 17.53 4.88 -6.68
N TRP A 35 16.48 5.69 -6.74
CA TRP A 35 15.39 5.50 -7.71
C TRP A 35 15.79 6.05 -9.08
N THR A 36 15.68 5.21 -10.11
CA THR A 36 16.07 5.52 -11.48
C THR A 36 14.87 5.36 -12.42
N GLU A 37 15.07 5.78 -13.68
CA GLU A 37 14.04 5.57 -14.71
C GLU A 37 13.75 4.08 -14.92
N GLU A 38 14.79 3.23 -14.86
CA GLU A 38 14.62 1.78 -14.96
C GLU A 38 13.79 1.24 -13.80
N CYS A 39 13.97 1.77 -12.59
CA CYS A 39 13.16 1.42 -11.44
C CYS A 39 11.69 1.80 -11.67
N TYR A 40 11.46 2.98 -12.22
CA TYR A 40 10.10 3.44 -12.55
C TYR A 40 9.44 2.53 -13.57
N GLN A 41 10.14 2.17 -14.64
CA GLN A 41 9.61 1.27 -15.67
C GLN A 41 9.31 -0.11 -15.08
N GLU A 42 10.15 -0.61 -14.19
CA GLU A 42 9.91 -1.89 -13.52
C GLU A 42 8.68 -1.83 -12.60
N GLU A 43 8.47 -0.72 -11.92
CA GLU A 43 7.25 -0.53 -11.12
C GLU A 43 5.99 -0.59 -11.99
N LEU A 44 6.00 0.10 -13.13
CA LEU A 44 4.88 0.08 -14.06
C LEU A 44 4.60 -1.34 -14.56
N ARG A 45 5.67 -2.09 -14.87
CA ARG A 45 5.55 -3.48 -15.32
C ARG A 45 4.98 -4.37 -14.22
N GLN A 46 5.48 -4.25 -13.00
CA GLN A 46 5.02 -5.07 -11.88
C GLN A 46 3.55 -4.79 -11.54
N ARG A 47 3.13 -3.54 -11.62
CA ARG A 47 1.72 -3.21 -11.42
C ARG A 47 0.81 -3.92 -12.42
N GLU A 48 1.28 -4.14 -13.64
CA GLU A 48 0.52 -4.87 -14.65
C GLU A 48 0.53 -6.38 -14.43
N ILE A 49 1.68 -6.95 -14.08
CA ILE A 49 1.85 -8.41 -14.05
C ILE A 49 1.57 -9.06 -12.70
N CYS A 50 1.68 -8.34 -11.59
CA CYS A 50 1.36 -8.91 -10.28
C CYS A 50 -0.11 -9.28 -10.20
N ASP A 51 -0.43 -10.31 -9.42
CA ASP A 51 -1.81 -10.75 -9.21
C ASP A 51 -2.60 -9.72 -8.41
N TYR A 52 -1.92 -9.00 -7.52
CA TYR A 52 -2.53 -7.95 -6.70
C TYR A 52 -1.62 -6.72 -6.65
N CYS A 53 -2.25 -5.55 -6.55
CA CYS A 53 -1.55 -4.29 -6.31
C CYS A 53 -2.06 -3.72 -4.99
N LEU A 54 -1.23 -3.77 -3.97
CA LEU A 54 -1.53 -3.26 -2.64
C LEU A 54 -0.91 -1.88 -2.45
N TYR A 55 -1.66 -0.98 -1.86
CA TYR A 55 -1.18 0.36 -1.48
C TYR A 55 -1.51 0.61 -0.02
N VAL A 56 -0.48 0.78 0.80
CA VAL A 56 -0.62 1.08 2.23
C VAL A 56 -0.13 2.50 2.50
N ILE A 57 -0.98 3.32 3.08
CA ILE A 57 -0.63 4.71 3.41
C ILE A 57 -0.52 4.84 4.92
N THR A 58 0.57 5.47 5.38
CA THR A 58 0.83 5.68 6.80
C THR A 58 1.08 7.16 7.10
N PRO A 59 1.04 7.58 8.37
CA PRO A 59 1.32 8.98 8.73
C PRO A 59 2.73 9.47 8.39
N LYS A 60 3.64 8.59 8.02
CA LYS A 60 4.97 8.98 7.54
C LYS A 60 4.96 9.40 6.07
N MET A 61 3.81 9.36 5.42
CA MET A 61 3.68 9.78 4.02
C MET A 61 4.12 11.24 3.83
N ALA A 62 5.07 11.46 2.91
CA ALA A 62 5.46 12.81 2.50
C ALA A 62 4.94 13.11 1.10
N GLY A 63 5.13 12.21 0.15
CA GLY A 63 4.57 12.33 -1.19
C GLY A 63 3.16 11.79 -1.29
N VAL A 64 2.47 12.15 -2.36
CA VAL A 64 1.06 11.78 -2.58
C VAL A 64 0.86 10.85 -3.76
N TYR A 65 1.94 10.48 -4.46
CA TYR A 65 1.84 9.73 -5.71
C TYR A 65 1.17 8.37 -5.54
N SER A 66 1.41 7.70 -4.41
CA SER A 66 0.79 6.39 -4.14
C SER A 66 -0.73 6.47 -4.09
N ILE A 67 -1.28 7.60 -3.65
CA ILE A 67 -2.74 7.81 -3.65
C ILE A 67 -3.24 7.89 -5.09
N ALA A 68 -2.53 8.62 -5.96
CA ALA A 68 -2.86 8.68 -7.38
C ALA A 68 -2.77 7.29 -8.03
N GLU A 69 -1.73 6.52 -7.67
CA GLU A 69 -1.54 5.17 -8.21
C GLU A 69 -2.68 4.22 -7.82
N VAL A 70 -3.10 4.24 -6.56
CA VAL A 70 -4.17 3.33 -6.12
C VAL A 70 -5.50 3.68 -6.79
N VAL A 71 -5.79 4.95 -6.99
CA VAL A 71 -6.99 5.39 -7.68
C VAL A 71 -6.93 4.99 -9.17
N ASP A 72 -5.77 5.20 -9.81
CA ASP A 72 -5.54 4.79 -11.20
C ASP A 72 -5.75 3.28 -11.36
N ASP A 73 -5.13 2.49 -10.49
CA ASP A 73 -5.28 1.03 -10.52
C ASP A 73 -6.71 0.60 -10.22
N SER A 74 -7.41 1.27 -9.31
CA SER A 74 -8.81 0.92 -9.01
C SER A 74 -9.74 1.16 -10.22
N ASN A 75 -9.36 2.07 -11.12
CA ASN A 75 -10.11 2.30 -12.36
C ASN A 75 -9.70 1.33 -13.46
N LYS A 76 -8.41 1.02 -13.59
CA LYS A 76 -7.89 0.19 -14.68
C LYS A 76 -7.94 -1.31 -14.39
N ARG A 77 -7.72 -1.70 -13.14
CA ARG A 77 -7.63 -3.11 -12.72
C ARG A 77 -8.21 -3.29 -11.32
N PRO A 78 -9.52 -2.99 -11.16
CA PRO A 78 -10.16 -3.03 -9.85
C PRO A 78 -10.12 -4.40 -9.18
N GLU A 79 -10.16 -5.48 -9.97
CA GLU A 79 -10.20 -6.86 -9.46
C GLU A 79 -8.96 -7.24 -8.66
N LYS A 80 -7.86 -6.49 -8.80
CA LYS A 80 -6.61 -6.79 -8.08
C LYS A 80 -6.08 -5.63 -7.24
N THR A 81 -6.82 -4.54 -7.13
CA THR A 81 -6.40 -3.35 -6.37
C THR A 81 -6.87 -3.42 -4.94
N ILE A 82 -5.94 -3.19 -4.00
CA ILE A 82 -6.19 -3.24 -2.57
C ILE A 82 -5.65 -1.95 -1.93
N PHE A 83 -6.48 -1.29 -1.13
CA PHE A 83 -6.09 -0.11 -0.38
C PHE A 83 -6.21 -0.35 1.12
N CYS A 84 -5.24 0.15 1.87
CA CYS A 84 -5.22 0.11 3.32
C CYS A 84 -4.52 1.38 3.82
N TYR A 85 -5.01 1.99 4.90
CA TYR A 85 -4.24 3.01 5.57
C TYR A 85 -4.14 2.69 7.05
N LEU A 86 -3.01 3.04 7.65
CA LEU A 86 -2.75 2.85 9.08
C LEU A 86 -2.93 4.19 9.76
N LYS A 87 -3.68 4.21 10.86
CA LYS A 87 -3.99 5.46 11.57
C LYS A 87 -2.76 6.08 12.20
N GLU A 88 -1.78 5.25 12.59
CA GLU A 88 -0.60 5.69 13.30
C GLU A 88 0.60 4.81 12.97
N GLU A 89 1.80 5.36 13.17
CA GLU A 89 3.05 4.61 13.19
C GLU A 89 3.85 5.08 14.40
N ILE A 90 4.46 4.15 15.12
CA ILE A 90 5.26 4.45 16.31
C ILE A 90 6.68 3.97 16.07
N ASP A 91 7.65 4.89 16.20
CA ASP A 91 9.07 4.56 16.21
C ASP A 91 9.52 4.46 17.65
N PHE A 92 10.29 3.42 17.97
CA PHE A 92 10.78 3.20 19.33
C PHE A 92 12.18 3.78 19.54
N ILE A 93 12.91 4.04 18.46
CA ILE A 93 14.28 4.61 18.49
C ILE A 93 14.46 5.56 17.31
N PRO A 94 14.40 6.89 17.47
CA PRO A 94 13.90 7.60 18.66
C PRO A 94 12.41 7.34 18.88
N ASP A 95 11.96 7.53 20.10
CA ASP A 95 10.55 7.34 20.45
C ASP A 95 9.73 8.48 19.84
N GLU A 96 9.12 8.22 18.71
CA GLU A 96 8.28 9.18 17.98
C GLU A 96 6.97 8.52 17.55
N GLU A 97 5.89 9.27 17.69
CA GLU A 97 4.57 8.83 17.29
C GLU A 97 4.09 9.67 16.11
N TYR A 98 3.66 9.00 15.04
CA TYR A 98 3.13 9.64 13.85
C TYR A 98 1.64 9.32 13.77
N ILE A 99 0.80 10.35 13.75
CA ILE A 99 -0.64 10.19 13.77
C ILE A 99 -1.24 11.06 12.67
N PHE A 100 -2.20 10.51 11.92
CA PHE A 100 -2.97 11.32 10.99
C PHE A 100 -3.93 12.26 11.74
N THR A 101 -4.14 13.45 11.20
CA THR A 101 -5.15 14.36 11.69
C THR A 101 -6.55 13.79 11.39
N LYS A 102 -7.56 14.33 12.07
CA LYS A 102 -8.94 13.94 11.83
C LYS A 102 -9.36 14.17 10.38
N GLY A 103 -8.92 15.29 9.78
CA GLY A 103 -9.20 15.61 8.37
C GLY A 103 -8.54 14.61 7.42
N GLN A 104 -7.29 14.24 7.71
CA GLN A 104 -6.59 13.24 6.90
C GLN A 104 -7.28 11.88 6.97
N LEU A 105 -7.73 11.45 8.16
CA LEU A 105 -8.45 10.19 8.31
C LEU A 105 -9.74 10.17 7.49
N LYS A 106 -10.48 11.27 7.49
CA LYS A 106 -11.69 11.41 6.67
C LYS A 106 -11.38 11.32 5.18
N SER A 107 -10.32 11.97 4.73
CA SER A 107 -9.90 11.94 3.32
C SER A 107 -9.46 10.55 2.90
N LEU A 108 -8.67 9.86 3.72
CA LEU A 108 -8.19 8.52 3.42
C LEU A 108 -9.33 7.50 3.40
N ASP A 109 -10.31 7.65 4.29
CA ASP A 109 -11.49 6.81 4.26
C ASP A 109 -12.26 6.97 2.95
N LYS A 110 -12.37 8.19 2.44
CA LYS A 110 -13.02 8.45 1.14
C LYS A 110 -12.24 7.84 -0.02
N VAL A 111 -10.92 7.81 0.06
CA VAL A 111 -10.10 7.10 -0.94
C VAL A 111 -10.45 5.62 -0.92
N GLY A 112 -10.51 5.01 0.25
CA GLY A 112 -10.90 3.60 0.40
C GLY A 112 -12.29 3.31 -0.16
N ILE A 113 -13.25 4.16 0.14
CA ILE A 113 -14.62 4.02 -0.38
C ILE A 113 -14.63 4.12 -1.91
N MET A 114 -13.84 5.04 -2.47
CA MET A 114 -13.70 5.16 -3.92
C MET A 114 -13.14 3.88 -4.54
N VAL A 115 -12.11 3.31 -3.94
CA VAL A 115 -11.51 2.05 -4.40
C VAL A 115 -12.55 0.93 -4.39
N GLU A 116 -13.32 0.81 -3.32
CA GLU A 116 -14.41 -0.19 -3.22
C GLU A 116 -15.49 0.03 -4.27
N ARG A 117 -15.86 1.29 -4.47
CA ARG A 117 -16.88 1.65 -5.48
C ARG A 117 -16.44 1.24 -6.87
N ASN A 118 -15.15 1.31 -7.15
CA ASN A 118 -14.58 0.89 -8.44
C ASN A 118 -14.41 -0.63 -8.55
N GLY A 119 -14.64 -1.37 -7.46
CA GLY A 119 -14.54 -2.84 -7.46
C GLY A 119 -13.30 -3.40 -6.76
N GLY A 120 -12.47 -2.54 -6.17
CA GLY A 120 -11.30 -2.98 -5.41
C GLY A 120 -11.63 -3.35 -3.98
N LYS A 121 -10.59 -3.60 -3.19
CA LYS A 121 -10.71 -3.95 -1.76
C LYS A 121 -10.16 -2.83 -0.90
N TYR A 122 -10.80 -2.63 0.25
CA TYR A 122 -10.39 -1.64 1.23
C TYR A 122 -10.35 -2.31 2.61
N PHE A 123 -9.16 -2.41 3.17
CA PHE A 123 -8.93 -2.98 4.49
C PHE A 123 -8.36 -1.93 5.44
N ARG A 124 -8.50 -2.17 6.74
CA ARG A 124 -8.10 -1.21 7.78
C ARG A 124 -6.86 -1.64 8.55
N THR A 125 -6.44 -2.90 8.43
CA THR A 125 -5.27 -3.43 9.13
C THR A 125 -4.42 -4.28 8.19
N LEU A 126 -3.14 -4.39 8.52
CA LEU A 126 -2.23 -5.27 7.77
C LEU A 126 -2.61 -6.74 7.94
N ARG A 127 -3.17 -7.11 9.08
CA ARG A 127 -3.64 -8.48 9.32
C ARG A 127 -4.77 -8.84 8.34
N GLU A 128 -5.73 -7.95 8.17
CA GLU A 128 -6.81 -8.17 7.20
C GLU A 128 -6.28 -8.32 5.78
N VAL A 129 -5.29 -7.50 5.40
CA VAL A 129 -4.63 -7.58 4.10
C VAL A 129 -3.97 -8.95 3.92
N ALA A 130 -3.18 -9.37 4.93
CA ALA A 130 -2.49 -10.66 4.87
C ALA A 130 -3.47 -11.83 4.80
N GLU A 131 -4.53 -11.80 5.58
CA GLU A 131 -5.54 -12.86 5.56
C GLU A 131 -6.19 -12.98 4.17
N PHE A 132 -6.51 -11.85 3.55
CA PHE A 132 -7.07 -11.86 2.20
C PHE A 132 -6.07 -12.43 1.20
N LEU A 133 -4.84 -11.94 1.19
CA LEU A 133 -3.81 -12.35 0.24
C LEU A 133 -3.43 -13.82 0.40
N ASN A 134 -3.29 -14.28 1.64
CA ASN A 134 -2.86 -15.66 1.92
C ASN A 134 -3.94 -16.69 1.57
N ASN A 135 -5.21 -16.29 1.53
CA ASN A 135 -6.33 -17.20 1.31
C ASN A 135 -6.96 -17.08 -0.08
N ASN A 136 -6.43 -16.23 -0.92
CA ASN A 136 -6.92 -16.00 -2.27
C ASN A 136 -5.80 -16.08 -3.30
#